data_09592a05af699c851d31232451968115
#
_entry.id   09592a05af699c851d31232451968115
#
_cell.length_a   1.000
_cell.length_b   1.000
_cell.length_c   1.000
_cell.angle_alpha   90.00
_cell.angle_beta   90.00
_cell.angle_gamma   90.00
#
_symmetry.space_group_name_H-M   'P 1'
#
loop_
_entity.id
_entity.type
_entity.pdbx_description
1 polymer ?
#
loop_
_entity_poly.entity_id
_entity_poly.type
_entity_poly.pdbx_seq_one_letter_code
_entity_poly.pdbx_strand_id
1 'polypeptide(L)'
;MSAATAPAEERTPPVNLWFCPNDDLAPAVAATLCTHWLDENEQEIAGRFLFERDRRQYLVAHALVRRVLALETGIPEAEAVIWRSSRGRPHLQTPAGGLPRGGDALDFNLSHSQTYNLLGVARGHRIGVDVERLDRSDVGLSTIVSTFTPAERDWIARLAPGRPRDQRVLRLWTLKEAYSKARGLGLGLPFDSFAFTLAEDRGVLRFRPPEDDSASRWRFLEFEPVPDVLAAVALEVDGVRPPPVHLHHGFPWGRAAPRRLVLPAASA
;
A
#
# COMPACT_ATOMS: atom_id res chain seq x y z
N MET A 1 16.43 16.44 46.33
CA MET A 1 15.86 17.00 45.11
C MET A 1 15.71 15.85 44.10
N SER A 2 14.54 15.30 44.03
CA SER A 2 14.24 14.16 43.15
C SER A 2 13.94 14.70 41.73
N ALA A 3 14.74 14.32 40.76
CA ALA A 3 14.48 14.61 39.36
C ALA A 3 13.28 13.76 38.92
N ALA A 4 12.13 14.40 38.69
CA ALA A 4 10.98 13.76 38.09
C ALA A 4 11.34 13.40 36.63
N THR A 5 11.48 12.10 36.35
CA THR A 5 11.61 11.56 35.00
C THR A 5 10.29 11.85 34.28
N ALA A 6 10.31 12.70 33.25
CA ALA A 6 9.17 12.93 32.40
C ALA A 6 8.66 11.58 31.85
N PRO A 7 7.32 11.37 31.80
CA PRO A 7 6.79 10.14 31.23
C PRO A 7 7.26 10.02 29.78
N ALA A 8 7.79 8.83 29.43
CA ALA A 8 8.10 8.52 28.05
C ALA A 8 6.80 8.70 27.24
N GLU A 9 6.74 9.74 26.39
CA GLU A 9 5.68 9.87 25.40
C GLU A 9 5.61 8.54 24.66
N GLU A 10 4.50 7.86 24.74
CA GLU A 10 4.22 6.63 24.01
C GLU A 10 4.35 6.96 22.53
N ARG A 11 5.49 6.65 21.96
CA ARG A 11 5.81 6.98 20.55
C ARG A 11 5.01 6.02 19.69
N THR A 12 3.97 6.52 19.06
CA THR A 12 3.20 5.75 18.07
C THR A 12 4.16 5.09 17.08
N PRO A 13 4.07 3.76 16.90
CA PRO A 13 4.96 3.05 15.98
C PRO A 13 4.86 3.64 14.57
N PRO A 14 5.96 3.71 13.82
CA PRO A 14 5.92 4.22 12.46
C PRO A 14 5.17 3.28 11.53
N VAL A 15 4.55 3.86 10.51
CA VAL A 15 4.13 3.13 9.32
C VAL A 15 5.35 2.97 8.43
N ASN A 16 5.68 1.73 8.06
CA ASN A 16 6.79 1.41 7.17
C ASN A 16 6.28 1.11 5.76
N LEU A 17 6.80 1.85 4.78
CA LEU A 17 6.57 1.64 3.35
C LEU A 17 7.86 1.11 2.73
N TRP A 18 7.75 0.02 1.96
CA TRP A 18 8.88 -0.57 1.24
C TRP A 18 8.61 -0.50 -0.26
N PHE A 19 9.38 0.31 -0.96
CA PHE A 19 9.36 0.41 -2.42
C PHE A 19 10.53 -0.38 -2.98
N CYS A 20 10.21 -1.49 -3.66
CA CYS A 20 11.19 -2.47 -4.13
C CYS A 20 11.05 -2.71 -5.65
N PRO A 21 12.04 -2.31 -6.46
CA PRO A 21 12.14 -2.75 -7.85
C PRO A 21 12.31 -4.28 -7.95
N ASN A 22 11.75 -4.89 -9.00
CA ASN A 22 11.96 -6.32 -9.25
C ASN A 22 13.43 -6.67 -9.48
N ASP A 23 14.22 -5.70 -9.97
CA ASP A 23 15.64 -5.89 -10.29
C ASP A 23 16.55 -5.89 -9.05
N ASP A 24 16.04 -5.55 -7.89
CA ASP A 24 16.79 -5.66 -6.63
C ASP A 24 17.09 -7.10 -6.22
N LEU A 25 16.34 -8.06 -6.76
CA LEU A 25 16.66 -9.48 -6.65
C LEU A 25 17.07 -10.04 -8.00
N ALA A 26 18.29 -10.56 -8.10
CA ALA A 26 18.68 -11.33 -9.26
C ALA A 26 17.74 -12.55 -9.44
N PRO A 27 17.46 -13.02 -10.68
CA PRO A 27 16.53 -14.14 -10.92
C PRO A 27 16.85 -15.39 -10.11
N ALA A 28 18.14 -15.77 -10.02
CA ALA A 28 18.57 -16.92 -9.25
C ALA A 28 18.31 -16.75 -7.74
N VAL A 29 18.50 -15.54 -7.20
CA VAL A 29 18.22 -15.22 -5.81
C VAL A 29 16.72 -15.31 -5.55
N ALA A 30 15.88 -14.69 -6.39
CA ALA A 30 14.43 -14.76 -6.26
C ALA A 30 13.92 -16.21 -6.28
N ALA A 31 14.47 -17.06 -7.17
CA ALA A 31 14.15 -18.49 -7.22
C ALA A 31 14.56 -19.24 -5.94
N THR A 32 15.75 -18.94 -5.39
CA THR A 32 16.22 -19.53 -4.13
C THR A 32 15.30 -19.12 -2.97
N LEU A 33 14.95 -17.83 -2.86
CA LEU A 33 14.04 -17.36 -1.83
C LEU A 33 12.64 -17.97 -1.96
N CYS A 34 12.18 -18.20 -3.19
CA CYS A 34 10.92 -18.92 -3.43
C CYS A 34 10.95 -20.29 -2.76
N THR A 35 11.98 -21.07 -2.98
CA THR A 35 12.09 -22.43 -2.41
C THR A 35 12.19 -22.45 -0.90
N HIS A 36 12.82 -21.43 -0.29
CA HIS A 36 13.10 -21.44 1.15
C HIS A 36 12.10 -20.64 1.98
N TRP A 37 11.43 -19.65 1.42
CA TRP A 37 10.55 -18.74 2.18
C TRP A 37 9.07 -18.87 1.83
N LEU A 38 8.73 -19.16 0.57
CA LEU A 38 7.34 -19.24 0.13
C LEU A 38 6.73 -20.59 0.51
N ASP A 39 5.46 -20.60 0.88
CA ASP A 39 4.72 -21.81 1.15
C ASP A 39 4.39 -22.58 -0.16
N GLU A 40 3.90 -23.83 -0.02
CA GLU A 40 3.61 -24.71 -1.15
C GLU A 40 2.60 -24.10 -2.13
N ASN A 41 1.59 -23.39 -1.63
CA ASN A 41 0.58 -22.74 -2.47
C ASN A 41 1.18 -21.57 -3.26
N GLU A 42 2.01 -20.75 -2.63
CA GLU A 42 2.71 -19.65 -3.29
C GLU A 42 3.69 -20.19 -4.36
N GLN A 43 4.39 -21.29 -4.07
CA GLN A 43 5.29 -21.93 -5.04
C GLN A 43 4.52 -22.53 -6.23
N GLU A 44 3.38 -23.16 -5.99
CA GLU A 44 2.51 -23.67 -7.04
C GLU A 44 1.96 -22.54 -7.93
N ILE A 45 1.50 -21.44 -7.33
CA ILE A 45 1.04 -20.25 -8.08
C ILE A 45 2.20 -19.70 -8.92
N ALA A 46 3.39 -19.56 -8.37
CA ALA A 46 4.58 -19.12 -9.10
C ALA A 46 4.90 -20.00 -10.32
N GLY A 47 4.66 -21.30 -10.21
CA GLY A 47 4.86 -22.27 -11.30
C GLY A 47 3.85 -22.16 -12.46
N ARG A 48 2.71 -21.50 -12.23
CA ARG A 48 1.64 -21.36 -13.23
C ARG A 48 1.80 -20.17 -14.18
N PHE A 49 2.71 -19.24 -13.89
CA PHE A 49 2.93 -18.07 -14.74
C PHE A 49 3.55 -18.49 -16.08
N LEU A 50 2.94 -18.04 -17.18
CA LEU A 50 3.41 -18.30 -18.54
C LEU A 50 4.62 -17.42 -18.91
N PHE A 51 4.67 -16.19 -18.40
CA PHE A 51 5.73 -15.24 -18.70
C PHE A 51 6.67 -15.09 -17.50
N GLU A 52 7.98 -15.22 -17.76
CA GLU A 52 9.02 -15.12 -16.75
C GLU A 52 9.00 -13.74 -16.04
N ARG A 53 8.66 -12.67 -16.76
CA ARG A 53 8.50 -11.34 -16.18
C ARG A 53 7.46 -11.33 -15.06
N ASP A 54 6.29 -11.93 -15.27
CA ASP A 54 5.19 -11.91 -14.33
C ASP A 54 5.46 -12.87 -13.16
N ARG A 55 6.08 -14.01 -13.45
CA ARG A 55 6.60 -14.92 -12.43
C ARG A 55 7.61 -14.23 -11.52
N ARG A 56 8.59 -13.53 -12.10
CA ARG A 56 9.60 -12.78 -11.35
C ARG A 56 8.97 -11.73 -10.44
N GLN A 57 8.00 -10.96 -10.96
CA GLN A 57 7.28 -9.99 -10.16
C GLN A 57 6.60 -10.64 -8.95
N TYR A 58 5.91 -11.76 -9.17
CA TYR A 58 5.28 -12.53 -8.10
C TYR A 58 6.31 -12.98 -7.04
N LEU A 59 7.43 -13.56 -7.46
CA LEU A 59 8.47 -14.05 -6.54
C LEU A 59 9.07 -12.91 -5.69
N VAL A 60 9.43 -11.79 -6.32
CA VAL A 60 10.00 -10.64 -5.61
C VAL A 60 8.98 -10.04 -4.63
N ALA A 61 7.73 -9.89 -5.06
CA ALA A 61 6.64 -9.36 -4.24
C ALA A 61 6.41 -10.21 -2.97
N HIS A 62 6.32 -11.52 -3.11
CA HIS A 62 6.06 -12.43 -1.99
C HIS A 62 7.28 -12.59 -1.07
N ALA A 63 8.49 -12.65 -1.63
CA ALA A 63 9.72 -12.63 -0.84
C ALA A 63 9.84 -11.33 -0.03
N LEU A 64 9.49 -10.17 -0.63
CA LEU A 64 9.46 -8.88 0.07
C LEU A 64 8.49 -8.90 1.26
N VAL A 65 7.26 -9.39 1.05
CA VAL A 65 6.26 -9.51 2.13
C VAL A 65 6.81 -10.34 3.28
N ARG A 66 7.29 -11.55 3.01
CA ARG A 66 7.79 -12.47 4.04
C ARG A 66 8.99 -11.88 4.79
N ARG A 67 9.94 -11.27 4.06
CA ARG A 67 11.10 -10.63 4.66
C ARG A 67 10.73 -9.46 5.56
N VAL A 68 9.84 -8.57 5.12
CA VAL A 68 9.40 -7.42 5.92
C VAL A 68 8.61 -7.88 7.14
N LEU A 69 7.72 -8.85 6.99
CA LEU A 69 6.99 -9.42 8.12
C LEU A 69 7.93 -10.06 9.14
N ALA A 70 8.99 -10.75 8.70
CA ALA A 70 10.01 -11.31 9.60
C ALA A 70 10.76 -10.19 10.37
N LEU A 71 11.11 -9.08 9.71
CA LEU A 71 11.74 -7.93 10.35
C LEU A 71 10.82 -7.24 11.37
N GLU A 72 9.53 -7.19 11.09
CA GLU A 72 8.54 -6.54 11.95
C GLU A 72 8.11 -7.40 13.15
N THR A 73 8.12 -8.72 13.01
CA THR A 73 7.54 -9.63 14.02
C THR A 73 8.57 -10.53 14.68
N GLY A 74 9.73 -10.74 14.07
CA GLY A 74 10.70 -11.76 14.49
C GLY A 74 10.33 -13.19 14.08
N ILE A 75 9.20 -13.41 13.41
CA ILE A 75 8.82 -14.72 12.87
C ILE A 75 9.68 -14.98 11.63
N PRO A 76 10.39 -16.12 11.53
CA PRO A 76 11.17 -16.46 10.35
C PRO A 76 10.31 -16.45 9.07
N GLU A 77 10.90 -16.07 7.94
CA GLU A 77 10.20 -15.89 6.66
C GLU A 77 9.38 -17.12 6.24
N ALA A 78 9.95 -18.31 6.41
CA ALA A 78 9.27 -19.58 6.08
C ALA A 78 8.14 -19.95 7.04
N GLU A 79 8.16 -19.42 8.27
CA GLU A 79 7.18 -19.72 9.30
C GLU A 79 5.99 -18.75 9.31
N ALA A 80 6.06 -17.67 8.55
CA ALA A 80 4.99 -16.69 8.45
C ALA A 80 3.76 -17.32 7.76
N VAL A 81 2.68 -17.54 8.51
CA VAL A 81 1.41 -18.04 7.97
C VAL A 81 0.57 -16.88 7.52
N ILE A 82 0.38 -16.76 6.21
CA ILE A 82 -0.42 -15.70 5.58
C ILE A 82 -1.72 -16.33 5.07
N TRP A 83 -2.83 -15.95 5.68
CA TRP A 83 -4.16 -16.37 5.23
C TRP A 83 -4.86 -15.21 4.48
N ARG A 84 -5.84 -15.53 3.64
CA ARG A 84 -6.59 -14.53 2.89
C ARG A 84 -8.04 -14.52 3.35
N SER A 85 -8.59 -13.32 3.53
CA SER A 85 -10.02 -13.15 3.77
C SER A 85 -10.83 -13.63 2.57
N SER A 86 -12.16 -13.76 2.73
CA SER A 86 -13.09 -14.12 1.66
C SER A 86 -13.03 -13.17 0.43
N ARG A 87 -12.49 -11.96 0.63
CA ARG A 87 -12.28 -10.95 -0.43
C ARG A 87 -10.82 -10.86 -0.89
N GLY A 88 -9.98 -11.83 -0.51
CA GLY A 88 -8.60 -11.95 -0.96
C GLY A 88 -7.57 -11.09 -0.22
N ARG A 89 -7.97 -10.26 0.78
CA ARG A 89 -7.01 -9.48 1.57
C ARG A 89 -6.12 -10.41 2.39
N PRO A 90 -4.77 -10.28 2.29
CA PRO A 90 -3.85 -11.07 3.10
C PRO A 90 -3.78 -10.55 4.53
N HIS A 91 -3.59 -11.48 5.46
CA HIS A 91 -3.40 -11.23 6.89
C HIS A 91 -2.34 -12.17 7.45
N LEU A 92 -1.50 -11.68 8.35
CA LEU A 92 -0.58 -12.54 9.10
C LEU A 92 -1.33 -13.21 10.24
N GLN A 93 -1.22 -14.54 10.34
CA GLN A 93 -1.72 -15.29 11.49
C GLN A 93 -0.75 -15.11 12.66
N THR A 94 -1.26 -14.76 13.83
CA THR A 94 -0.44 -14.73 15.04
C THR A 94 -0.24 -16.15 15.62
N PRO A 95 0.86 -16.40 16.35
CA PRO A 95 1.11 -17.70 16.99
C PRO A 95 -0.01 -18.16 17.92
N ALA A 96 -0.82 -17.26 18.45
CA ALA A 96 -1.99 -17.58 19.28
C ALA A 96 -3.23 -17.98 18.45
N GLY A 97 -3.11 -18.11 17.12
CA GLY A 97 -4.21 -18.58 16.25
C GLY A 97 -5.33 -17.57 16.02
N GLY A 98 -5.17 -16.33 16.46
CA GLY A 98 -6.16 -15.27 16.32
C GLY A 98 -5.69 -14.12 15.41
N LEU A 99 -6.64 -13.29 14.98
CA LEU A 99 -6.31 -11.98 14.41
C LEU A 99 -5.73 -11.10 15.51
N PRO A 100 -4.61 -10.38 15.26
CA PRO A 100 -4.15 -9.37 16.18
C PRO A 100 -5.30 -8.38 16.44
N ARG A 101 -5.61 -8.13 17.71
CA ARG A 101 -6.61 -7.15 18.12
C ARG A 101 -5.94 -6.10 18.99
N GLY A 102 -6.36 -4.85 18.82
CA GLY A 102 -5.82 -3.73 19.60
C GLY A 102 -4.61 -3.04 18.97
N GLY A 103 -3.97 -2.13 19.70
CA GLY A 103 -2.92 -1.23 19.22
C GLY A 103 -1.64 -1.92 18.69
N ASP A 104 -1.44 -3.21 18.95
CA ASP A 104 -0.29 -3.99 18.47
C ASP A 104 -0.59 -4.84 17.23
N ALA A 105 -1.83 -4.80 16.74
CA ALA A 105 -2.23 -5.54 15.55
C ALA A 105 -1.43 -5.06 14.32
N LEU A 106 -0.66 -5.96 13.71
CA LEU A 106 0.06 -5.69 12.47
C LEU A 106 -0.90 -5.84 11.28
N ASP A 107 -1.05 -4.79 10.50
CA ASP A 107 -1.72 -4.82 9.20
C ASP A 107 -0.71 -4.53 8.10
N PHE A 108 -0.90 -5.14 6.93
CA PHE A 108 -0.06 -4.90 5.78
C PHE A 108 -0.85 -4.97 4.48
N ASN A 109 -0.34 -4.29 3.48
CA ASN A 109 -0.92 -4.32 2.15
C ASN A 109 0.17 -4.18 1.08
N LEU A 110 0.07 -5.00 0.04
CA LEU A 110 0.97 -5.04 -1.10
C LEU A 110 0.26 -4.52 -2.35
N SER A 111 0.95 -3.69 -3.11
CA SER A 111 0.62 -3.35 -4.50
C SER A 111 1.83 -3.53 -5.38
N HIS A 112 1.59 -3.77 -6.66
CA HIS A 112 2.65 -3.89 -7.66
C HIS A 112 2.20 -3.32 -9.00
N SER A 113 3.10 -2.70 -9.72
CA SER A 113 2.91 -2.21 -11.08
C SER A 113 4.12 -2.55 -11.92
N GLN A 114 3.96 -3.42 -12.91
CA GLN A 114 4.99 -3.90 -13.83
C GLN A 114 6.31 -4.32 -13.14
N THR A 115 7.20 -3.35 -12.85
CA THR A 115 8.56 -3.59 -12.34
C THR A 115 8.75 -3.20 -10.89
N TYR A 116 7.71 -2.68 -10.23
CA TYR A 116 7.80 -2.16 -8.87
C TYR A 116 6.81 -2.84 -7.93
N ASN A 117 7.23 -2.99 -6.69
CA ASN A 117 6.40 -3.42 -5.58
C ASN A 117 6.37 -2.32 -4.52
N LEU A 118 5.20 -2.09 -3.93
CA LEU A 118 5.01 -1.23 -2.76
C LEU A 118 4.32 -2.04 -1.67
N LEU A 119 5.00 -2.22 -0.56
CA LEU A 119 4.46 -2.86 0.63
C LEU A 119 4.31 -1.82 1.74
N GLY A 120 3.12 -1.68 2.29
CA GLY A 120 2.87 -0.89 3.48
C GLY A 120 2.62 -1.79 4.69
N VAL A 121 3.22 -1.44 5.83
CA VAL A 121 3.05 -2.13 7.11
C VAL A 121 2.75 -1.12 8.21
N ALA A 122 1.73 -1.39 9.02
CA ALA A 122 1.29 -0.52 10.11
C ALA A 122 0.92 -1.36 11.34
N ARG A 123 1.12 -0.78 12.54
CA ARG A 123 0.66 -1.36 13.81
C ARG A 123 -0.49 -0.55 14.37
N GLY A 124 -1.57 -1.22 14.76
CA GLY A 124 -2.77 -0.58 15.29
C GLY A 124 -3.61 0.19 14.28
N HIS A 125 -3.22 0.20 13.01
CA HIS A 125 -3.88 0.94 11.94
C HIS A 125 -4.14 0.04 10.74
N ARG A 126 -5.25 0.23 10.05
CA ARG A 126 -5.46 -0.37 8.73
C ARG A 126 -4.71 0.43 7.67
N ILE A 127 -4.04 -0.28 6.76
CA ILE A 127 -3.29 0.32 5.67
C ILE A 127 -3.70 -0.28 4.32
N GLY A 128 -3.81 0.58 3.32
CA GLY A 128 -3.87 0.18 1.93
C GLY A 128 -2.87 0.99 1.13
N VAL A 129 -2.21 0.36 0.18
CA VAL A 129 -1.25 1.02 -0.70
C VAL A 129 -1.55 0.70 -2.15
N ASP A 130 -1.21 1.63 -3.02
CA ASP A 130 -1.24 1.40 -4.45
C ASP A 130 -0.07 2.10 -5.13
N VAL A 131 0.40 1.53 -6.27
CA VAL A 131 1.52 2.06 -7.05
C VAL A 131 1.24 1.92 -8.53
N GLU A 132 1.40 3.03 -9.27
CA GLU A 132 1.17 3.09 -10.71
C GLU A 132 2.27 3.85 -11.45
N ARG A 133 2.49 3.52 -12.70
CA ARG A 133 3.38 4.29 -13.58
C ARG A 133 2.62 5.42 -14.25
N LEU A 134 3.19 6.62 -14.22
CA LEU A 134 2.60 7.82 -14.81
C LEU A 134 2.85 7.95 -16.34
N ASP A 135 3.77 7.14 -16.87
CA ASP A 135 4.05 7.07 -18.30
C ASP A 135 3.14 6.08 -19.05
N ARG A 136 2.20 5.48 -18.34
CA ARG A 136 1.20 4.58 -18.88
C ARG A 136 0.25 5.35 -19.79
N SER A 137 0.43 5.23 -21.10
CA SER A 137 -0.53 5.66 -22.12
C SER A 137 -1.45 4.49 -22.45
N ASP A 138 -2.62 4.40 -21.78
CA ASP A 138 -3.38 3.17 -21.83
C ASP A 138 -4.78 3.38 -22.44
N VAL A 139 -5.11 2.49 -23.35
CA VAL A 139 -6.47 2.24 -23.83
C VAL A 139 -7.45 1.96 -22.67
N GLY A 140 -6.92 1.54 -21.51
CA GLY A 140 -7.69 1.25 -20.30
C GLY A 140 -8.13 2.46 -19.47
N LEU A 141 -7.57 3.66 -19.67
CA LEU A 141 -7.90 4.83 -18.84
C LEU A 141 -9.38 5.25 -18.97
N SER A 142 -9.98 5.10 -20.15
CA SER A 142 -11.40 5.39 -20.35
C SER A 142 -12.31 4.46 -19.53
N THR A 143 -11.94 3.19 -19.43
CA THR A 143 -12.64 2.20 -18.60
C THR A 143 -12.52 2.55 -17.12
N ILE A 144 -11.32 2.95 -16.68
CA ILE A 144 -11.08 3.43 -15.30
C ILE A 144 -11.96 4.63 -14.98
N VAL A 145 -11.98 5.65 -15.85
CA VAL A 145 -12.79 6.86 -15.66
C VAL A 145 -14.27 6.54 -15.54
N SER A 146 -14.77 5.53 -16.24
CA SER A 146 -16.20 5.15 -16.18
C SER A 146 -16.63 4.68 -14.78
N THR A 147 -15.70 4.22 -13.95
CA THR A 147 -15.97 3.76 -12.57
C THR A 147 -16.01 4.90 -11.55
N PHE A 148 -15.57 6.10 -11.89
CA PHE A 148 -15.50 7.23 -10.99
C PHE A 148 -16.86 7.92 -10.79
N THR A 149 -16.97 8.74 -9.76
CA THR A 149 -18.17 9.54 -9.50
C THR A 149 -18.44 10.51 -10.67
N PRO A 150 -19.71 10.91 -10.90
CA PRO A 150 -20.03 11.92 -11.92
C PRO A 150 -19.19 13.19 -11.81
N ALA A 151 -19.01 13.72 -10.57
CA ALA A 151 -18.24 14.94 -10.34
C ALA A 151 -16.75 14.79 -10.70
N GLU A 152 -16.14 13.63 -10.43
CA GLU A 152 -14.75 13.32 -10.82
C GLU A 152 -14.62 13.18 -12.33
N ARG A 153 -15.58 12.53 -12.99
CA ARG A 153 -15.63 12.42 -14.46
C ARG A 153 -15.74 13.78 -15.14
N ASP A 154 -16.63 14.63 -14.64
CA ASP A 154 -16.81 15.99 -15.15
C ASP A 154 -15.56 16.84 -14.96
N TRP A 155 -14.87 16.68 -13.84
CA TRP A 155 -13.62 17.37 -13.56
C TRP A 155 -12.50 16.91 -14.52
N ILE A 156 -12.37 15.61 -14.79
CA ILE A 156 -11.43 15.05 -15.77
C ILE A 156 -11.76 15.53 -17.20
N ALA A 157 -13.05 15.58 -17.56
CA ALA A 157 -13.49 15.97 -18.89
C ALA A 157 -13.16 17.43 -19.26
N ARG A 158 -12.96 18.31 -18.26
CA ARG A 158 -12.53 19.71 -18.46
C ARG A 158 -11.05 19.85 -18.79
N LEU A 159 -10.26 18.80 -18.63
CA LEU A 159 -8.84 18.80 -18.95
C LEU A 159 -8.64 18.48 -20.43
N ALA A 160 -7.71 19.17 -21.08
CA ALA A 160 -7.28 18.82 -22.42
C ALA A 160 -6.73 17.38 -22.45
N PRO A 161 -6.99 16.60 -23.51
CA PRO A 161 -6.40 15.28 -23.68
C PRO A 161 -4.87 15.33 -23.61
N GLY A 162 -4.27 14.27 -23.06
CA GLY A 162 -2.82 14.13 -22.96
C GLY A 162 -2.34 13.85 -21.54
N ARG A 163 -1.03 13.86 -21.36
CA ARG A 163 -0.35 13.47 -20.13
C ARG A 163 -0.92 14.08 -18.83
N PRO A 164 -1.23 15.39 -18.77
CA PRO A 164 -1.80 15.98 -17.54
C PRO A 164 -3.16 15.37 -17.14
N ARG A 165 -4.01 15.08 -18.12
CA ARG A 165 -5.29 14.43 -17.89
C ARG A 165 -5.09 12.99 -17.43
N ASP A 166 -4.21 12.25 -18.10
CA ASP A 166 -3.94 10.85 -17.78
C ASP A 166 -3.33 10.70 -16.38
N GLN A 167 -2.41 11.57 -16.00
CA GLN A 167 -1.89 11.64 -14.64
C GLN A 167 -2.98 11.91 -13.61
N ARG A 168 -3.96 12.77 -13.91
CA ARG A 168 -5.08 13.05 -13.02
C ARG A 168 -5.98 11.82 -12.81
N VAL A 169 -6.22 11.07 -13.88
CA VAL A 169 -6.94 9.79 -13.83
C VAL A 169 -6.19 8.79 -12.94
N LEU A 170 -4.89 8.64 -13.15
CA LEU A 170 -4.06 7.72 -12.36
C LEU A 170 -3.98 8.13 -10.89
N ARG A 171 -3.92 9.41 -10.55
CA ARG A 171 -3.97 9.88 -9.16
C ARG A 171 -5.27 9.47 -8.45
N LEU A 172 -6.42 9.70 -9.11
CA LEU A 172 -7.72 9.25 -8.56
C LEU A 172 -7.77 7.73 -8.42
N TRP A 173 -7.33 7.01 -9.44
CA TRP A 173 -7.29 5.55 -9.43
C TRP A 173 -6.47 5.00 -8.28
N THR A 174 -5.20 5.46 -8.17
CA THR A 174 -4.26 5.00 -7.13
C THR A 174 -4.79 5.26 -5.72
N LEU A 175 -5.41 6.43 -5.47
CA LEU A 175 -6.05 6.74 -4.19
C LEU A 175 -7.28 5.85 -3.92
N LYS A 176 -8.12 5.61 -4.92
CA LYS A 176 -9.31 4.77 -4.78
C LYS A 176 -8.93 3.31 -4.53
N GLU A 177 -7.93 2.80 -5.23
CA GLU A 177 -7.38 1.46 -5.00
C GLU A 177 -6.77 1.34 -3.59
N ALA A 178 -5.94 2.31 -3.17
CA ALA A 178 -5.37 2.29 -1.83
C ALA A 178 -6.45 2.28 -0.74
N TYR A 179 -7.49 3.11 -0.87
CA TYR A 179 -8.61 3.13 0.07
C TYR A 179 -9.39 1.82 0.07
N SER A 180 -9.75 1.30 -1.10
CA SER A 180 -10.48 0.04 -1.23
C SER A 180 -9.72 -1.15 -0.66
N LYS A 181 -8.39 -1.18 -0.86
CA LYS A 181 -7.48 -2.16 -0.27
C LYS A 181 -7.43 -2.02 1.26
N ALA A 182 -7.37 -0.80 1.80
CA ALA A 182 -7.41 -0.57 3.25
C ALA A 182 -8.72 -1.06 3.87
N ARG A 183 -9.86 -0.80 3.20
CA ARG A 183 -11.18 -1.31 3.60
C ARG A 183 -11.28 -2.86 3.50
N GLY A 184 -10.37 -3.50 2.78
CA GLY A 184 -10.42 -4.94 2.52
C GLY A 184 -11.58 -5.38 1.63
N LEU A 185 -12.15 -4.46 0.86
CA LEU A 185 -13.31 -4.70 -0.01
C LEU A 185 -12.89 -4.97 -1.46
N GLY A 186 -11.69 -4.56 -1.85
CA GLY A 186 -11.18 -4.69 -3.21
C GLY A 186 -12.15 -4.09 -4.24
N LEU A 187 -12.27 -4.70 -5.41
CA LEU A 187 -13.21 -4.27 -6.45
C LEU A 187 -14.70 -4.41 -6.06
N GLY A 188 -15.00 -5.00 -4.91
CA GLY A 188 -16.35 -5.03 -4.35
C GLY A 188 -16.83 -3.70 -3.76
N LEU A 189 -15.95 -2.70 -3.61
CA LEU A 189 -16.31 -1.34 -3.24
C LEU A 189 -16.53 -0.51 -4.52
N PRO A 190 -17.76 -0.08 -4.85
CA PRO A 190 -18.01 0.73 -6.03
C PRO A 190 -17.26 2.07 -5.94
N PHE A 191 -16.44 2.38 -6.95
CA PHE A 191 -15.60 3.59 -6.94
C PHE A 191 -16.40 4.89 -7.13
N ASP A 192 -17.64 4.81 -7.56
CA ASP A 192 -18.60 5.91 -7.63
C ASP A 192 -19.33 6.18 -6.29
N SER A 193 -19.17 5.30 -5.30
CA SER A 193 -19.77 5.49 -3.96
C SER A 193 -19.00 6.47 -3.07
N PHE A 194 -17.76 6.82 -3.42
CA PHE A 194 -16.91 7.76 -2.68
C PHE A 194 -16.09 8.64 -3.63
N ALA A 195 -15.61 9.79 -3.15
CA ALA A 195 -14.96 10.77 -4.00
C ALA A 195 -13.76 11.45 -3.35
N PHE A 196 -12.78 11.80 -4.17
CA PHE A 196 -11.64 12.64 -3.81
C PHE A 196 -11.69 13.98 -4.54
N THR A 197 -11.38 15.07 -3.83
CA THR A 197 -11.00 16.35 -4.44
C THR A 197 -9.50 16.49 -4.25
N LEU A 198 -8.77 16.61 -5.36
CA LEU A 198 -7.30 16.64 -5.36
C LEU A 198 -6.77 18.07 -5.44
N ALA A 199 -5.64 18.32 -4.78
CA ALA A 199 -4.82 19.50 -5.02
C ALA A 199 -4.20 19.46 -6.44
N GLU A 200 -3.82 20.61 -6.97
CA GLU A 200 -3.21 20.68 -8.32
C GLU A 200 -1.94 19.87 -8.41
N ASP A 201 -1.01 20.07 -7.49
CA ASP A 201 0.26 19.34 -7.47
C ASP A 201 0.08 17.94 -6.89
N ARG A 202 -0.10 17.84 -5.58
CA ARG A 202 -0.26 16.58 -4.85
C ARG A 202 -1.09 16.76 -3.60
N GLY A 203 -1.73 15.65 -3.20
CA GLY A 203 -2.50 15.55 -1.97
C GLY A 203 -4.00 15.64 -2.19
N VAL A 204 -4.71 15.25 -1.14
CA VAL A 204 -6.17 15.21 -1.08
C VAL A 204 -6.65 16.42 -0.30
N LEU A 205 -7.44 17.29 -0.95
CA LEU A 205 -8.08 18.44 -0.31
C LEU A 205 -9.34 18.02 0.46
N ARG A 206 -10.09 17.08 -0.12
CA ARG A 206 -11.33 16.58 0.48
C ARG A 206 -11.53 15.11 0.13
N PHE A 207 -12.01 14.36 1.11
CA PHE A 207 -12.48 12.99 0.92
C PHE A 207 -13.95 12.89 1.34
N ARG A 208 -14.80 12.41 0.45
CA ARG A 208 -16.19 12.05 0.73
C ARG A 208 -16.27 10.52 0.77
N PRO A 209 -16.37 9.92 1.96
CA PRO A 209 -16.46 8.46 2.10
C PRO A 209 -17.80 7.91 1.61
N PRO A 210 -17.93 6.57 1.50
CA PRO A 210 -19.24 5.89 1.41
C PRO A 210 -20.05 6.13 2.69
N GLU A 211 -21.36 5.84 2.65
CA GLU A 211 -22.28 6.06 3.76
C GLU A 211 -21.94 5.30 5.05
N ASP A 212 -21.26 4.16 4.92
CA ASP A 212 -20.85 3.29 6.03
C ASP A 212 -19.48 3.64 6.63
N ASP A 213 -18.88 4.81 6.26
CA ASP A 213 -17.56 5.22 6.73
C ASP A 213 -17.49 6.72 7.06
N SER A 214 -16.41 7.19 7.68
CA SER A 214 -16.19 8.57 8.08
C SER A 214 -14.85 9.10 7.57
N ALA A 215 -14.85 10.30 6.97
CA ALA A 215 -13.66 10.96 6.47
C ALA A 215 -12.62 11.22 7.57
N SER A 216 -13.04 11.50 8.80
CA SER A 216 -12.16 11.81 9.93
C SER A 216 -11.23 10.66 10.30
N ARG A 217 -11.60 9.42 9.97
CA ARG A 217 -10.81 8.21 10.24
C ARG A 217 -9.63 8.01 9.27
N TRP A 218 -9.60 8.72 8.16
CA TRP A 218 -8.67 8.44 7.08
C TRP A 218 -7.64 9.53 6.89
N ARG A 219 -6.41 9.11 6.57
CA ARG A 219 -5.32 9.96 6.08
C ARG A 219 -4.82 9.38 4.77
N PHE A 220 -4.58 10.27 3.82
CA PHE A 220 -4.12 9.90 2.49
C PHE A 220 -2.78 10.56 2.21
N LEU A 221 -1.87 9.81 1.60
CA LEU A 221 -0.57 10.30 1.18
C LEU A 221 -0.36 9.91 -0.28
N GLU A 222 -0.02 10.90 -1.12
CA GLU A 222 0.48 10.69 -2.47
C GLU A 222 1.96 11.08 -2.52
N PHE A 223 2.79 10.26 -3.17
CA PHE A 223 4.20 10.57 -3.37
C PHE A 223 4.76 9.86 -4.61
N GLU A 224 5.90 10.34 -5.11
CA GLU A 224 6.68 9.64 -6.13
C GLU A 224 7.90 9.01 -5.45
N PRO A 225 7.95 7.68 -5.35
CA PRO A 225 9.14 6.99 -4.84
C PRO A 225 10.33 7.17 -5.79
N VAL A 226 10.08 7.15 -7.10
CA VAL A 226 11.04 7.45 -8.18
C VAL A 226 10.31 8.24 -9.27
N PRO A 227 11.02 8.91 -10.21
CA PRO A 227 10.38 9.64 -11.30
C PRO A 227 9.38 8.79 -12.09
N ASP A 228 8.26 9.39 -12.46
CA ASP A 228 7.17 8.76 -13.23
C ASP A 228 6.51 7.54 -12.56
N VAL A 229 6.68 7.35 -11.26
CA VAL A 229 5.97 6.34 -10.47
C VAL A 229 5.19 7.02 -9.36
N LEU A 230 3.89 6.85 -9.37
CA LEU A 230 2.98 7.37 -8.35
C LEU A 230 2.66 6.29 -7.33
N ALA A 231 2.72 6.64 -6.06
CA ALA A 231 2.28 5.82 -4.96
C ALA A 231 1.23 6.55 -4.12
N ALA A 232 0.24 5.80 -3.64
CA ALA A 232 -0.74 6.30 -2.68
C ALA A 232 -0.84 5.37 -1.47
N VAL A 233 -1.12 5.98 -0.33
CA VAL A 233 -1.39 5.30 0.94
C VAL A 233 -2.73 5.81 1.47
N ALA A 234 -3.59 4.88 1.87
CA ALA A 234 -4.75 5.13 2.69
C ALA A 234 -4.49 4.50 4.07
N LEU A 235 -4.51 5.32 5.10
CA LEU A 235 -4.27 4.91 6.48
C LEU A 235 -5.49 5.25 7.35
N GLU A 236 -6.03 4.26 8.03
CA GLU A 236 -7.06 4.47 9.05
C GLU A 236 -6.36 4.88 10.36
N VAL A 237 -6.72 6.04 10.91
CA VAL A 237 -6.08 6.60 12.10
C VAL A 237 -7.13 6.89 13.15
N ASP A 238 -7.04 6.17 14.26
CA ASP A 238 -7.82 6.48 15.46
C ASP A 238 -7.07 7.54 16.27
N GLY A 239 -7.52 8.79 16.21
CA GLY A 239 -6.94 9.88 16.99
C GLY A 239 -6.45 11.08 16.17
N VAL A 240 -5.95 12.09 16.91
CA VAL A 240 -5.62 13.41 16.35
C VAL A 240 -4.23 13.41 15.67
N ARG A 241 -3.31 12.60 16.16
CA ARG A 241 -1.91 12.62 15.68
C ARG A 241 -1.61 11.40 14.81
N PRO A 242 -1.37 11.59 13.52
CA PRO A 242 -0.99 10.48 12.65
C PRO A 242 0.41 9.94 12.99
N PRO A 243 0.65 8.62 12.80
CA PRO A 243 1.97 8.03 13.00
C PRO A 243 2.99 8.60 11.99
N PRO A 244 4.30 8.58 12.33
CA PRO A 244 5.34 8.88 11.35
C PRO A 244 5.35 7.84 10.23
N VAL A 245 5.65 8.26 9.00
CA VAL A 245 5.75 7.37 7.84
C VAL A 245 7.20 7.31 7.37
N HIS A 246 7.73 6.12 7.23
CA HIS A 246 9.08 5.82 6.80
C HIS A 246 9.04 5.11 5.45
N LEU A 247 9.69 5.68 4.44
CA LEU A 247 9.85 5.06 3.13
C LEU A 247 11.25 4.44 3.02
N HIS A 248 11.28 3.14 2.81
CA HIS A 248 12.46 2.36 2.54
C HIS A 248 12.54 2.06 1.03
N HIS A 249 13.72 2.11 0.47
CA HIS A 249 13.98 1.75 -0.92
C HIS A 249 14.77 0.45 -0.99
N GLY A 250 14.41 -0.38 -1.94
CA GLY A 250 15.09 -1.62 -2.22
C GLY A 250 14.60 -2.81 -1.39
N PHE A 251 15.15 -3.99 -1.72
CA PHE A 251 14.87 -5.21 -0.98
C PHE A 251 15.59 -5.17 0.39
N PRO A 252 14.93 -5.55 1.50
CA PRO A 252 15.43 -5.35 2.86
C PRO A 252 16.52 -6.35 3.27
N TRP A 253 17.67 -6.33 2.61
CA TRP A 253 18.86 -7.11 2.99
C TRP A 253 19.56 -6.56 4.22
N GLY A 254 19.51 -5.25 4.41
CA GLY A 254 20.13 -4.53 5.52
C GLY A 254 19.29 -3.33 5.95
N ARG A 255 19.72 -2.65 7.03
CA ARG A 255 19.05 -1.45 7.53
C ARG A 255 19.62 -0.20 6.83
N ALA A 256 19.06 0.17 5.71
CA ALA A 256 19.25 1.52 5.18
C ALA A 256 18.37 2.51 5.95
N ALA A 257 18.85 3.74 6.11
CA ALA A 257 18.06 4.80 6.75
C ALA A 257 16.83 5.13 5.88
N PRO A 258 15.60 5.11 6.43
CA PRO A 258 14.41 5.42 5.67
C PRO A 258 14.27 6.92 5.40
N ARG A 259 13.62 7.27 4.29
CA ARG A 259 13.15 8.63 4.05
C ARG A 259 11.87 8.85 4.86
N ARG A 260 11.85 9.90 5.67
CA ARG A 260 10.62 10.29 6.37
C ARG A 260 9.67 10.99 5.42
N LEU A 261 8.43 10.53 5.39
CA LEU A 261 7.30 11.17 4.72
C LEU A 261 6.38 11.82 5.77
N VAL A 262 5.66 12.85 5.36
CA VAL A 262 4.72 13.57 6.23
C VAL A 262 3.31 13.24 5.78
N LEU A 263 2.52 12.60 6.65
CA LEU A 263 1.10 12.46 6.44
C LEU A 263 0.43 13.84 6.60
N PRO A 264 -0.42 14.23 5.66
CA PRO A 264 -1.19 15.45 5.80
C PRO A 264 -2.16 15.35 6.98
N ALA A 265 -2.60 16.50 7.48
CA ALA A 265 -3.72 16.57 8.43
C ALA A 265 -4.99 15.96 7.81
N ALA A 266 -6.01 15.71 8.64
CA ALA A 266 -7.28 15.19 8.11
C ALA A 266 -7.80 16.10 7.00
N SER A 267 -8.23 15.49 5.90
CA SER A 267 -8.96 16.19 4.86
C SER A 267 -10.32 16.67 5.43
N ALA A 268 -10.65 17.92 5.22
CA ALA A 268 -11.89 18.52 5.68
C ALA A 268 -13.12 17.94 4.95
#